data_c9b8f3e751321c32734c31c5e2e4ae36
#
_entry.id   c9b8f3e751321c32734c31c5e2e4ae36
#
_cell.length_a   1.000
_cell.length_b   1.000
_cell.length_c   1.000
_cell.angle_alpha   90.00
_cell.angle_beta   90.00
_cell.angle_gamma   90.00
#
_symmetry.space_group_name_H-M   'P 1'
#
loop_
_entity.id
_entity.type
_entity.pdbx_description
1 polymer ?
#
loop_
_entity_poly.entity_id
_entity_poly.type
_entity_poly.pdbx_seq_one_letter_code
_entity_poly.pdbx_strand_id
1 'polypeptide(L)'
;MEPIIEFKDYSFKYRAQKEPTLKNINLKIYPGEKVLIVGPSGSGKSTLAHCLNGLVPFSYPGECSGSLKIKGKDPREEGIFGMSKLVGTVLQDTDGQFIGLTVAEDIAFALENECTSQKEMHQSVEKTAQELNLEDLLDHAPGELSGGQKQRVSMAGVMIDRVEILLFDEPLANLDPASGKRTIDLIDRIQKNDYTTIVIIEHRLEDVLYRDVDRIIVIGDGKIAADMTPDALLTTSVLEAEGIREPLYLTACKYMNIPVLEERKPQHVETFDLTGMEGKAQKWYQEAPVQSRHQEGETLLELQQVGFGYLPGQQVLQNISFQVKKGEMLSIVGKNGAGKSTMSSLICGFLTPTEGHMIYRGQDMKNWSIKERGEKIGFVMQSPNQMISKPMIFDEVALGLVIRQIPEAEIKERVNQVLKICGLYEMRNWPVSALSFGQKKRVTIASILVMEPEMMILDEPTAGQDYRHYTEIMEFLKRLNQEAGITIMMITHDMHLMLEYTDRAIVLADGQILADDTPAAILTNEELAQKANLKKTSLYDLAVKCGITDVSGFVERFIQYERKERRDVQNSEV
;
A
#
# COMPACT_ATOMS: atom_id res chain seq x y z
N MET A 1 2.26 29.85 -21.92
CA MET A 1 0.92 29.35 -21.55
C MET A 1 0.66 29.78 -20.12
N GLU A 2 -0.56 30.19 -19.78
CA GLU A 2 -0.88 30.53 -18.39
C GLU A 2 -1.04 29.26 -17.56
N PRO A 3 -0.54 29.22 -16.31
CA PRO A 3 -0.71 28.08 -15.45
C PRO A 3 -2.18 27.90 -15.04
N ILE A 4 -2.67 26.66 -15.00
CA ILE A 4 -4.01 26.35 -14.51
C ILE A 4 -4.04 26.31 -12.97
N ILE A 5 -2.92 25.93 -12.33
CA ILE A 5 -2.69 26.00 -10.87
C ILE A 5 -1.43 26.82 -10.63
N GLU A 6 -1.50 27.83 -9.77
CA GLU A 6 -0.36 28.66 -9.39
C GLU A 6 -0.34 28.94 -7.88
N PHE A 7 0.70 28.43 -7.20
CA PHE A 7 1.06 28.81 -5.84
C PHE A 7 2.21 29.83 -5.90
N LYS A 8 2.10 30.91 -5.13
CA LYS A 8 3.15 31.92 -4.96
C LYS A 8 3.37 32.19 -3.47
N ASP A 9 4.57 31.85 -2.98
CA ASP A 9 5.00 32.01 -1.60
C ASP A 9 3.96 31.50 -0.60
N TYR A 10 3.24 30.43 -0.99
CA TYR A 10 2.09 29.94 -0.24
C TYR A 10 2.53 29.12 0.97
N SER A 11 1.99 29.47 2.14
CA SER A 11 2.17 28.69 3.35
C SER A 11 0.84 28.47 4.05
N PHE A 12 0.69 27.32 4.70
CA PHE A 12 -0.50 26.97 5.44
C PHE A 12 -0.15 26.31 6.79
N LYS A 13 -0.84 26.76 7.85
CA LYS A 13 -0.69 26.24 9.21
C LYS A 13 -2.07 25.88 9.78
N TYR A 14 -2.27 24.62 10.16
CA TYR A 14 -3.48 24.21 10.90
C TYR A 14 -3.56 24.90 12.25
N ARG A 15 -4.77 25.20 12.75
CA ARG A 15 -4.97 25.82 14.08
C ARG A 15 -4.37 25.01 15.22
N ALA A 16 -4.37 23.69 15.10
CA ALA A 16 -3.86 22.79 16.14
C ALA A 16 -2.32 22.64 16.13
N GLN A 17 -1.64 23.17 15.11
CA GLN A 17 -0.20 23.02 14.94
C GLN A 17 0.57 24.30 15.31
N LYS A 18 1.80 24.12 15.78
CA LYS A 18 2.70 25.26 16.06
C LYS A 18 3.41 25.74 14.81
N GLU A 19 3.80 24.83 13.95
CA GLU A 19 4.56 25.09 12.73
C GLU A 19 3.67 24.95 11.47
N PRO A 20 3.97 25.67 10.39
CA PRO A 20 3.29 25.50 9.11
C PRO A 20 3.50 24.10 8.54
N THR A 21 2.42 23.51 8.01
CA THR A 21 2.47 22.23 7.27
C THR A 21 2.95 22.45 5.84
N LEU A 22 2.58 23.55 5.20
CA LEU A 22 3.14 23.98 3.91
C LEU A 22 3.96 25.25 4.13
N LYS A 23 5.16 25.30 3.58
CA LYS A 23 6.16 26.35 3.84
C LYS A 23 6.67 26.91 2.51
N ASN A 24 6.21 28.11 2.16
CA ASN A 24 6.69 28.85 1.01
C ASN A 24 6.63 28.06 -0.32
N ILE A 25 5.49 27.46 -0.60
CA ILE A 25 5.25 26.69 -1.82
C ILE A 25 5.19 27.64 -3.01
N ASN A 26 6.04 27.38 -4.00
CA ASN A 26 6.05 28.04 -5.31
C ASN A 26 5.90 26.95 -6.37
N LEU A 27 4.73 26.84 -7.00
CA LEU A 27 4.40 25.76 -7.93
C LEU A 27 3.49 26.29 -9.05
N LYS A 28 3.77 25.86 -10.27
CA LYS A 28 2.91 26.07 -11.43
C LYS A 28 2.63 24.75 -12.10
N ILE A 29 1.36 24.48 -12.40
CA ILE A 29 0.93 23.35 -13.22
C ILE A 29 0.18 23.92 -14.41
N TYR A 30 0.44 23.38 -15.59
CA TYR A 30 -0.13 23.88 -16.84
C TYR A 30 -1.28 22.99 -17.34
N PRO A 31 -2.20 23.52 -18.16
CA PRO A 31 -3.31 22.75 -18.71
C PRO A 31 -2.82 21.50 -19.45
N GLY A 32 -3.45 20.37 -19.16
CA GLY A 32 -3.16 19.06 -19.77
C GLY A 32 -1.94 18.34 -19.20
N GLU A 33 -1.18 18.94 -18.26
CA GLU A 33 -0.08 18.23 -17.59
C GLU A 33 -0.60 17.08 -16.69
N LYS A 34 0.15 15.98 -16.67
CA LYS A 34 0.02 14.91 -15.70
C LYS A 34 1.19 14.97 -14.71
N VAL A 35 0.89 15.41 -13.51
CA VAL A 35 1.88 15.66 -12.45
C VAL A 35 1.74 14.63 -11.35
N LEU A 36 2.86 14.02 -10.96
CA LEU A 36 2.94 13.13 -9.81
C LEU A 36 3.55 13.87 -8.62
N ILE A 37 2.87 13.85 -7.48
CA ILE A 37 3.35 14.42 -6.22
C ILE A 37 3.72 13.27 -5.28
N VAL A 38 4.98 13.22 -4.87
CA VAL A 38 5.51 12.23 -3.95
C VAL A 38 6.13 12.88 -2.72
N GLY A 39 6.31 12.12 -1.66
CA GLY A 39 6.95 12.59 -0.42
C GLY A 39 6.64 11.67 0.75
N PRO A 40 7.36 11.76 1.86
CA PRO A 40 7.10 10.97 3.06
C PRO A 40 5.76 11.33 3.70
N SER A 41 5.26 10.46 4.58
CA SER A 41 4.05 10.73 5.37
C SER A 41 4.25 11.98 6.23
N GLY A 42 3.23 12.84 6.28
CA GLY A 42 3.30 14.10 7.00
C GLY A 42 4.07 15.21 6.30
N SER A 43 4.59 15.01 5.08
CA SER A 43 5.30 16.07 4.33
C SER A 43 4.41 17.20 3.80
N GLY A 44 3.07 17.04 3.87
CA GLY A 44 2.12 18.08 3.45
C GLY A 44 1.36 17.78 2.14
N LYS A 45 1.53 16.60 1.51
CA LYS A 45 0.87 16.23 0.23
C LYS A 45 -0.65 16.35 0.30
N SER A 46 -1.29 15.71 1.27
CA SER A 46 -2.75 15.78 1.43
C SER A 46 -3.21 17.19 1.80
N THR A 47 -2.39 17.98 2.52
CA THR A 47 -2.68 19.39 2.77
C THR A 47 -2.65 20.19 1.46
N LEU A 48 -1.69 19.91 0.58
CA LEU A 48 -1.65 20.54 -0.75
C LEU A 48 -2.90 20.16 -1.57
N ALA A 49 -3.33 18.87 -1.53
CA ALA A 49 -4.57 18.43 -2.14
C ALA A 49 -5.79 19.18 -1.58
N HIS A 50 -5.88 19.34 -0.26
CA HIS A 50 -6.97 20.09 0.38
C HIS A 50 -6.98 21.58 0.02
N CYS A 51 -5.82 22.17 -0.32
CA CYS A 51 -5.77 23.51 -0.88
C CYS A 51 -6.33 23.55 -2.31
N LEU A 52 -6.03 22.54 -3.13
CA LEU A 52 -6.47 22.47 -4.53
C LEU A 52 -7.99 22.26 -4.64
N ASN A 53 -8.59 21.43 -3.80
CA ASN A 53 -10.03 21.14 -3.84
C ASN A 53 -10.87 22.10 -2.96
N GLY A 54 -10.25 23.11 -2.35
CA GLY A 54 -10.94 24.12 -1.55
C GLY A 54 -11.36 23.67 -0.15
N LEU A 55 -10.97 22.48 0.31
CA LEU A 55 -11.24 22.05 1.69
C LEU A 55 -10.45 22.89 2.70
N VAL A 56 -9.29 23.41 2.32
CA VAL A 56 -8.57 24.46 3.06
C VAL A 56 -9.01 25.82 2.50
N PRO A 57 -9.44 26.77 3.33
CA PRO A 57 -9.52 26.74 4.80
C PRO A 57 -10.89 26.34 5.37
N PHE A 58 -11.85 25.93 4.57
CA PHE A 58 -13.26 25.78 4.99
C PHE A 58 -13.51 24.57 5.89
N SER A 59 -13.11 23.37 5.45
CA SER A 59 -13.23 22.15 6.26
C SER A 59 -12.05 21.98 7.22
N TYR A 60 -10.89 22.47 6.80
CA TYR A 60 -9.66 22.44 7.59
C TYR A 60 -9.19 23.86 7.91
N PRO A 61 -9.68 24.44 9.03
CA PRO A 61 -9.36 25.83 9.37
C PRO A 61 -7.90 26.01 9.78
N GLY A 62 -7.31 27.10 9.28
CA GLY A 62 -5.91 27.43 9.53
C GLY A 62 -5.54 28.83 9.04
N GLU A 63 -4.26 29.15 9.14
CA GLU A 63 -3.67 30.40 8.69
C GLU A 63 -3.00 30.19 7.33
N CYS A 64 -3.43 30.96 6.31
CA CYS A 64 -2.85 30.97 4.97
C CYS A 64 -2.04 32.23 4.76
N SER A 65 -0.89 32.12 4.11
CA SER A 65 -0.15 33.27 3.59
C SER A 65 0.27 33.00 2.13
N GLY A 66 0.60 34.06 1.40
CA GLY A 66 0.84 33.97 -0.04
C GLY A 66 -0.45 33.86 -0.85
N SER A 67 -0.36 33.35 -2.07
CA SER A 67 -1.52 33.23 -2.96
C SER A 67 -1.58 31.84 -3.63
N LEU A 68 -2.81 31.34 -3.79
CA LEU A 68 -3.15 30.20 -4.61
C LEU A 68 -4.19 30.65 -5.63
N LYS A 69 -3.93 30.33 -6.89
CA LYS A 69 -4.89 30.53 -7.97
C LYS A 69 -5.12 29.25 -8.74
N ILE A 70 -6.37 28.91 -8.97
CA ILE A 70 -6.78 27.77 -9.79
C ILE A 70 -7.63 28.35 -10.91
N LYS A 71 -7.14 28.26 -12.14
CA LYS A 71 -7.73 28.93 -13.31
C LYS A 71 -7.97 30.43 -13.07
N GLY A 72 -6.98 31.07 -12.42
CA GLY A 72 -7.05 32.49 -12.07
C GLY A 72 -7.93 32.88 -10.87
N LYS A 73 -8.70 31.93 -10.30
CA LYS A 73 -9.60 32.11 -9.16
C LYS A 73 -8.92 31.75 -7.83
N ASP A 74 -9.23 32.46 -6.76
CA ASP A 74 -8.76 32.14 -5.41
C ASP A 74 -9.75 31.17 -4.74
N PRO A 75 -9.33 29.97 -4.29
CA PRO A 75 -10.23 29.04 -3.61
C PRO A 75 -10.94 29.60 -2.38
N ARG A 76 -10.33 30.59 -1.72
CA ARG A 76 -10.91 31.24 -0.52
C ARG A 76 -12.11 32.14 -0.88
N GLU A 77 -12.17 32.63 -2.11
CA GLU A 77 -13.27 33.47 -2.61
C GLU A 77 -14.37 32.61 -3.26
N GLU A 78 -13.99 31.57 -4.00
CA GLU A 78 -14.93 30.68 -4.71
C GLU A 78 -15.67 29.73 -3.77
N GLY A 79 -15.05 29.34 -2.66
CA GLY A 79 -15.58 28.34 -1.74
C GLY A 79 -15.53 26.91 -2.28
N ILE A 80 -15.94 25.94 -1.45
CA ILE A 80 -15.88 24.50 -1.80
C ILE A 80 -16.72 24.21 -3.05
N PHE A 81 -17.93 24.73 -3.14
CA PHE A 81 -18.82 24.51 -4.28
C PHE A 81 -18.27 25.09 -5.60
N GLY A 82 -17.69 26.31 -5.55
CA GLY A 82 -17.05 26.90 -6.73
C GLY A 82 -15.82 26.09 -7.17
N MET A 83 -15.07 25.55 -6.22
CA MET A 83 -13.89 24.75 -6.50
C MET A 83 -14.23 23.35 -7.01
N SER A 84 -15.31 22.72 -6.55
CA SER A 84 -15.73 21.38 -7.03
C SER A 84 -16.06 21.36 -8.53
N LYS A 85 -16.44 22.50 -9.11
CA LYS A 85 -16.66 22.63 -10.57
C LYS A 85 -15.38 22.73 -11.40
N LEU A 86 -14.24 22.98 -10.76
CA LEU A 86 -12.93 23.09 -11.41
C LEU A 86 -12.06 21.89 -11.14
N VAL A 87 -12.12 21.36 -9.91
CA VAL A 87 -11.26 20.30 -9.40
C VAL A 87 -12.12 19.14 -8.90
N GLY A 88 -12.12 18.06 -9.64
CA GLY A 88 -12.71 16.80 -9.19
C GLY A 88 -11.70 15.99 -8.38
N THR A 89 -12.10 15.45 -7.25
CA THR A 89 -11.20 14.72 -6.34
C THR A 89 -11.66 13.29 -6.15
N VAL A 90 -10.78 12.33 -6.45
CA VAL A 90 -10.93 10.92 -6.07
C VAL A 90 -10.14 10.69 -4.79
N LEU A 91 -10.83 10.31 -3.71
CA LEU A 91 -10.26 10.16 -2.38
C LEU A 91 -9.58 8.80 -2.20
N GLN A 92 -8.64 8.73 -1.25
CA GLN A 92 -7.97 7.50 -0.82
C GLN A 92 -8.97 6.45 -0.30
N ASP A 93 -9.91 6.87 0.54
CA ASP A 93 -11.01 6.03 1.04
C ASP A 93 -12.24 6.21 0.14
N THR A 94 -12.37 5.33 -0.85
CA THR A 94 -13.51 5.34 -1.78
C THR A 94 -14.82 4.98 -1.10
N ASP A 95 -14.83 4.18 -0.03
CA ASP A 95 -16.04 3.83 0.70
C ASP A 95 -16.66 5.05 1.39
N GLY A 96 -15.81 5.96 1.87
CA GLY A 96 -16.26 7.23 2.46
C GLY A 96 -16.79 8.26 1.44
N GLN A 97 -16.63 8.00 0.13
CA GLN A 97 -17.07 8.87 -0.94
C GLN A 97 -18.48 8.54 -1.44
N PHE A 98 -18.97 7.30 -1.27
CA PHE A 98 -20.27 6.87 -1.77
C PHE A 98 -21.44 7.44 -0.96
N ILE A 99 -22.43 7.97 -1.68
CA ILE A 99 -23.66 8.57 -1.15
C ILE A 99 -24.89 7.85 -1.71
N GLY A 100 -24.85 7.42 -2.98
CA GLY A 100 -25.91 6.72 -3.68
C GLY A 100 -26.17 5.32 -3.10
N LEU A 101 -27.41 4.86 -3.16
CA LEU A 101 -27.79 3.48 -2.82
C LEU A 101 -27.40 2.51 -3.93
N THR A 102 -27.37 3.00 -5.17
CA THR A 102 -26.89 2.28 -6.34
C THR A 102 -25.73 3.01 -7.00
N VAL A 103 -24.98 2.30 -7.84
CA VAL A 103 -23.91 2.88 -8.65
C VAL A 103 -24.44 4.00 -9.56
N ALA A 104 -25.60 3.81 -10.18
CA ALA A 104 -26.21 4.83 -11.03
C ALA A 104 -26.54 6.11 -10.26
N GLU A 105 -27.10 6.01 -9.06
CA GLU A 105 -27.39 7.13 -8.19
C GLU A 105 -26.13 7.86 -7.73
N ASP A 106 -25.07 7.11 -7.40
CA ASP A 106 -23.80 7.69 -6.98
C ASP A 106 -23.14 8.49 -8.10
N ILE A 107 -23.12 7.93 -9.31
CA ILE A 107 -22.62 8.64 -10.50
C ILE A 107 -23.47 9.88 -10.80
N ALA A 108 -24.81 9.80 -10.68
CA ALA A 108 -25.72 10.90 -10.97
C ALA A 108 -25.66 12.05 -9.95
N PHE A 109 -25.13 11.83 -8.75
CA PHE A 109 -25.24 12.72 -7.60
C PHE A 109 -24.78 14.17 -7.88
N ALA A 110 -23.70 14.34 -8.64
CA ALA A 110 -23.21 15.68 -9.01
C ALA A 110 -24.22 16.43 -9.89
N LEU A 111 -24.80 15.76 -10.88
CA LEU A 111 -25.82 16.32 -11.78
C LEU A 111 -27.14 16.61 -11.07
N GLU A 112 -27.51 15.83 -10.06
CA GLU A 112 -28.66 16.10 -9.20
C GLU A 112 -28.49 17.42 -8.44
N ASN A 113 -27.29 17.67 -7.90
CA ASN A 113 -26.95 18.91 -7.21
C ASN A 113 -26.99 20.13 -8.15
N GLU A 114 -26.79 19.93 -9.45
CA GLU A 114 -26.92 20.96 -10.48
C GLU A 114 -28.35 21.14 -11.03
N CYS A 115 -29.31 20.35 -10.53
CA CYS A 115 -30.69 20.32 -11.00
C CYS A 115 -30.80 19.98 -12.50
N THR A 116 -29.92 19.12 -13.01
CA THR A 116 -29.94 18.64 -14.41
C THR A 116 -31.23 17.87 -14.68
N SER A 117 -31.77 17.98 -15.90
CA SER A 117 -32.99 17.26 -16.26
C SER A 117 -32.79 15.73 -16.17
N GLN A 118 -33.81 14.99 -15.70
CA GLN A 118 -33.72 13.55 -15.53
C GLN A 118 -33.28 12.82 -16.80
N LYS A 119 -33.75 13.27 -17.97
CA LYS A 119 -33.38 12.68 -19.26
C LYS A 119 -31.89 12.87 -19.56
N GLU A 120 -31.37 14.06 -19.36
CA GLU A 120 -29.94 14.37 -19.59
C GLU A 120 -29.07 13.64 -18.60
N MET A 121 -29.52 13.54 -17.33
CA MET A 121 -28.83 12.84 -16.28
C MET A 121 -28.68 11.34 -16.61
N HIS A 122 -29.76 10.65 -17.01
CA HIS A 122 -29.68 9.25 -17.44
C HIS A 122 -28.72 9.06 -18.61
N GLN A 123 -28.78 9.91 -19.63
CA GLN A 123 -27.88 9.83 -20.79
C GLN A 123 -26.40 10.04 -20.39
N SER A 124 -26.13 10.96 -19.47
CA SER A 124 -24.78 11.21 -18.98
C SER A 124 -24.26 10.05 -18.15
N VAL A 125 -25.08 9.46 -17.28
CA VAL A 125 -24.72 8.29 -16.46
C VAL A 125 -24.40 7.10 -17.35
N GLU A 126 -25.27 6.78 -18.33
CA GLU A 126 -25.04 5.68 -19.28
C GLU A 126 -23.73 5.86 -20.05
N LYS A 127 -23.48 7.08 -20.56
CA LYS A 127 -22.26 7.40 -21.29
C LYS A 127 -21.01 7.24 -20.41
N THR A 128 -21.02 7.81 -19.21
CA THR A 128 -19.88 7.71 -18.28
C THR A 128 -19.65 6.26 -17.84
N ALA A 129 -20.73 5.50 -17.60
CA ALA A 129 -20.63 4.09 -17.29
C ALA A 129 -19.96 3.29 -18.43
N GLN A 130 -20.30 3.57 -19.69
CA GLN A 130 -19.65 2.95 -20.86
C GLN A 130 -18.15 3.27 -20.92
N GLU A 131 -17.76 4.52 -20.71
CA GLU A 131 -16.36 4.95 -20.73
C GLU A 131 -15.51 4.23 -19.68
N LEU A 132 -16.13 3.83 -18.56
CA LEU A 132 -15.47 3.20 -17.40
C LEU A 132 -15.76 1.70 -17.23
N ASN A 133 -16.50 1.08 -18.18
CA ASN A 133 -16.95 -0.32 -18.14
C ASN A 133 -17.70 -0.64 -16.82
N LEU A 134 -18.77 0.11 -16.55
CA LEU A 134 -19.63 0.01 -15.37
C LEU A 134 -21.08 -0.32 -15.71
N GLU A 135 -21.43 -0.55 -17.00
CA GLU A 135 -22.80 -0.73 -17.47
C GLU A 135 -23.55 -1.83 -16.72
N ASP A 136 -22.88 -2.96 -16.51
CA ASP A 136 -23.46 -4.13 -15.82
C ASP A 136 -23.57 -3.93 -14.29
N LEU A 137 -23.05 -2.84 -13.76
CA LEU A 137 -22.98 -2.57 -12.31
C LEU A 137 -23.93 -1.45 -11.87
N LEU A 138 -24.61 -0.77 -12.78
CA LEU A 138 -25.41 0.42 -12.46
C LEU A 138 -26.47 0.21 -11.38
N ASP A 139 -27.07 -0.97 -11.35
CA ASP A 139 -28.11 -1.34 -10.37
C ASP A 139 -27.57 -1.94 -9.07
N HIS A 140 -26.25 -2.16 -8.98
CA HIS A 140 -25.65 -2.74 -7.77
C HIS A 140 -25.46 -1.68 -6.67
N ALA A 141 -25.50 -2.14 -5.42
CA ALA A 141 -25.11 -1.30 -4.30
C ALA A 141 -23.57 -1.14 -4.25
N PRO A 142 -23.03 0.06 -3.94
CA PRO A 142 -21.58 0.27 -3.84
C PRO A 142 -20.88 -0.70 -2.90
N GLY A 143 -21.55 -1.15 -1.83
CA GLY A 143 -21.02 -2.14 -0.89
C GLY A 143 -20.75 -3.54 -1.47
N GLU A 144 -21.37 -3.89 -2.59
CA GLU A 144 -21.22 -5.19 -3.26
C GLU A 144 -20.03 -5.24 -4.20
N LEU A 145 -19.42 -4.09 -4.48
CA LEU A 145 -18.35 -3.93 -5.46
C LEU A 145 -16.98 -4.30 -4.90
N SER A 146 -16.11 -4.83 -5.77
CA SER A 146 -14.68 -4.97 -5.47
C SER A 146 -13.99 -3.61 -5.39
N GLY A 147 -12.84 -3.51 -4.71
CA GLY A 147 -12.08 -2.26 -4.58
C GLY A 147 -11.80 -1.56 -5.91
N GLY A 148 -11.40 -2.30 -6.97
CA GLY A 148 -11.17 -1.73 -8.29
C GLY A 148 -12.46 -1.28 -9.00
N GLN A 149 -13.62 -1.91 -8.72
CA GLN A 149 -14.91 -1.44 -9.21
C GLN A 149 -15.33 -0.17 -8.47
N LYS A 150 -15.21 -0.13 -7.15
CA LYS A 150 -15.47 1.05 -6.31
C LYS A 150 -14.69 2.27 -6.80
N GLN A 151 -13.41 2.09 -7.11
CA GLN A 151 -12.59 3.17 -7.61
C GLN A 151 -13.07 3.70 -8.96
N ARG A 152 -13.47 2.82 -9.89
CA ARG A 152 -14.04 3.26 -11.16
C ARG A 152 -15.36 4.02 -10.97
N VAL A 153 -16.20 3.60 -10.02
CA VAL A 153 -17.45 4.33 -9.68
C VAL A 153 -17.13 5.71 -9.12
N SER A 154 -16.19 5.82 -8.15
CA SER A 154 -15.75 7.13 -7.65
C SER A 154 -15.20 8.03 -8.76
N MET A 155 -14.42 7.47 -9.69
CA MET A 155 -13.95 8.21 -10.87
C MET A 155 -15.12 8.66 -11.75
N ALA A 156 -16.13 7.81 -11.98
CA ALA A 156 -17.31 8.14 -12.76
C ALA A 156 -18.08 9.31 -12.17
N GLY A 157 -18.33 9.29 -10.85
CA GLY A 157 -19.02 10.35 -10.14
C GLY A 157 -18.29 11.70 -10.18
N VAL A 158 -16.95 11.66 -10.29
CA VAL A 158 -16.13 12.89 -10.43
C VAL A 158 -16.04 13.37 -11.87
N MET A 159 -15.97 12.45 -12.83
CA MET A 159 -15.80 12.77 -14.25
C MET A 159 -17.08 13.27 -14.92
N ILE A 160 -18.26 12.92 -14.40
CA ILE A 160 -19.54 13.27 -15.00
C ILE A 160 -19.73 14.79 -15.15
N ASP A 161 -19.13 15.58 -14.25
CA ASP A 161 -19.13 17.05 -14.28
C ASP A 161 -18.15 17.66 -15.29
N ARG A 162 -17.35 16.84 -15.97
CA ARG A 162 -16.33 17.29 -16.95
C ARG A 162 -15.40 18.36 -16.40
N VAL A 163 -14.87 18.16 -15.20
CA VAL A 163 -13.92 19.05 -14.55
C VAL A 163 -12.61 19.17 -15.34
N GLU A 164 -11.94 20.30 -15.26
CA GLU A 164 -10.69 20.55 -16.00
C GLU A 164 -9.45 20.00 -15.27
N ILE A 165 -9.57 19.77 -13.95
CA ILE A 165 -8.50 19.23 -13.11
C ILE A 165 -9.03 18.01 -12.37
N LEU A 166 -8.34 16.88 -12.50
CA LEU A 166 -8.60 15.69 -11.70
C LEU A 166 -7.47 15.47 -10.70
N LEU A 167 -7.83 15.43 -9.43
CA LEU A 167 -6.94 15.19 -8.31
C LEU A 167 -7.18 13.77 -7.79
N PHE A 168 -6.14 12.94 -7.77
CA PHE A 168 -6.16 11.60 -7.23
C PHE A 168 -5.31 11.54 -5.97
N ASP A 169 -5.94 11.29 -4.82
CA ASP A 169 -5.25 11.14 -3.54
C ASP A 169 -5.09 9.65 -3.21
N GLU A 170 -3.87 9.13 -3.40
CA GLU A 170 -3.48 7.72 -3.24
C GLU A 170 -4.40 6.73 -3.98
N PRO A 171 -4.57 6.88 -5.31
CA PRO A 171 -5.53 6.06 -6.07
C PRO A 171 -5.17 4.57 -6.14
N LEU A 172 -3.98 4.18 -5.71
CA LEU A 172 -3.54 2.79 -5.69
C LEU A 172 -3.69 2.13 -4.31
N ALA A 173 -4.13 2.87 -3.28
CA ALA A 173 -4.33 2.32 -1.95
C ALA A 173 -5.34 1.16 -1.96
N ASN A 174 -5.03 0.09 -1.24
CA ASN A 174 -5.88 -1.09 -1.09
C ASN A 174 -6.21 -1.87 -2.39
N LEU A 175 -5.57 -1.54 -3.51
CA LEU A 175 -5.73 -2.27 -4.77
C LEU A 175 -4.68 -3.36 -4.92
N ASP A 176 -5.11 -4.52 -5.45
CA ASP A 176 -4.16 -5.51 -5.96
C ASP A 176 -3.35 -4.94 -7.15
N PRO A 177 -2.15 -5.46 -7.43
CA PRO A 177 -1.27 -4.89 -8.46
C PRO A 177 -1.90 -4.78 -9.85
N ALA A 178 -2.71 -5.76 -10.26
CA ALA A 178 -3.37 -5.71 -11.57
C ALA A 178 -4.49 -4.67 -11.62
N SER A 179 -5.23 -4.49 -10.53
CA SER A 179 -6.23 -3.43 -10.41
C SER A 179 -5.56 -2.05 -10.39
N GLY A 180 -4.45 -1.90 -9.67
CA GLY A 180 -3.64 -0.67 -9.68
C GLY A 180 -3.16 -0.30 -11.08
N LYS A 181 -2.62 -1.26 -11.84
CA LYS A 181 -2.21 -1.06 -13.23
C LYS A 181 -3.36 -0.57 -14.11
N ARG A 182 -4.54 -1.21 -14.01
CA ARG A 182 -5.76 -0.80 -14.75
C ARG A 182 -6.20 0.63 -14.39
N THR A 183 -6.05 1.02 -13.12
CA THR A 183 -6.35 2.40 -12.66
C THR A 183 -5.42 3.42 -13.31
N ILE A 184 -4.11 3.16 -13.34
CA ILE A 184 -3.14 4.05 -14.01
C ILE A 184 -3.39 4.10 -15.53
N ASP A 185 -3.72 2.97 -16.18
CA ASP A 185 -4.11 2.93 -17.59
C ASP A 185 -5.35 3.79 -17.86
N LEU A 186 -6.32 3.79 -16.96
CA LEU A 186 -7.53 4.59 -17.07
C LEU A 186 -7.24 6.08 -16.93
N ILE A 187 -6.46 6.47 -15.92
CA ILE A 187 -6.01 7.86 -15.71
C ILE A 187 -5.26 8.38 -16.94
N ASP A 188 -4.38 7.56 -17.52
CA ASP A 188 -3.63 7.90 -18.74
C ASP A 188 -4.54 8.13 -19.95
N ARG A 189 -5.57 7.29 -20.12
CA ARG A 189 -6.57 7.46 -21.18
C ARG A 189 -7.40 8.73 -21.02
N ILE A 190 -7.82 9.05 -19.79
CA ILE A 190 -8.59 10.27 -19.49
C ILE A 190 -7.78 11.50 -19.88
N GLN A 191 -6.51 11.60 -19.43
CA GLN A 191 -5.64 12.71 -19.78
C GLN A 191 -5.50 12.89 -21.29
N LYS A 192 -5.25 11.80 -22.03
CA LYS A 192 -5.01 11.85 -23.48
C LYS A 192 -6.25 12.22 -24.29
N ASN A 193 -7.43 11.75 -23.87
CA ASN A 193 -8.66 11.97 -24.62
C ASN A 193 -9.24 13.36 -24.40
N ASP A 194 -9.22 13.86 -23.16
CA ASP A 194 -9.94 15.08 -22.75
C ASP A 194 -9.00 16.26 -22.48
N TYR A 195 -7.68 16.09 -22.60
CA TYR A 195 -6.67 17.08 -22.21
C TYR A 195 -6.85 17.59 -20.78
N THR A 196 -7.42 16.75 -19.91
CA THR A 196 -7.64 17.06 -18.51
C THR A 196 -6.30 17.13 -17.78
N THR A 197 -6.13 18.14 -16.94
CA THR A 197 -4.97 18.24 -16.07
C THR A 197 -5.08 17.22 -14.94
N ILE A 198 -4.05 16.40 -14.76
CA ILE A 198 -4.04 15.31 -13.77
C ILE A 198 -3.01 15.61 -12.69
N VAL A 199 -3.45 15.56 -11.43
CA VAL A 199 -2.57 15.61 -10.26
C VAL A 199 -2.74 14.32 -9.50
N ILE A 200 -1.68 13.52 -9.39
CA ILE A 200 -1.67 12.25 -8.66
C ILE A 200 -0.79 12.42 -7.42
N ILE A 201 -1.32 12.14 -6.25
CA ILE A 201 -0.54 12.00 -5.01
C ILE A 201 -0.39 10.52 -4.74
N GLU A 202 0.83 10.03 -4.66
CA GLU A 202 1.09 8.60 -4.47
C GLU A 202 2.42 8.34 -3.74
N HIS A 203 2.49 7.20 -3.04
CA HIS A 203 3.70 6.69 -2.41
C HIS A 203 4.41 5.65 -3.28
N ARG A 204 3.65 4.94 -4.13
CA ARG A 204 4.13 3.86 -4.99
C ARG A 204 4.62 4.40 -6.34
N LEU A 205 5.77 5.08 -6.32
CA LEU A 205 6.37 5.75 -7.48
C LEU A 205 6.48 4.81 -8.70
N GLU A 206 7.04 3.61 -8.53
CA GLU A 206 7.25 2.64 -9.62
C GLU A 206 5.93 2.15 -10.25
N ASP A 207 4.82 2.14 -9.50
CA ASP A 207 3.52 1.75 -10.03
C ASP A 207 2.90 2.85 -10.89
N VAL A 208 3.09 4.13 -10.52
CA VAL A 208 2.61 5.25 -11.33
C VAL A 208 3.47 5.42 -12.59
N LEU A 209 4.79 5.27 -12.47
CA LEU A 209 5.72 5.37 -13.60
C LEU A 209 5.57 4.25 -14.65
N TYR A 210 4.64 3.31 -14.44
CA TYR A 210 4.21 2.39 -15.50
C TYR A 210 3.65 3.14 -16.73
N ARG A 211 3.13 4.36 -16.56
CA ARG A 211 2.72 5.28 -17.63
C ARG A 211 3.50 6.59 -17.52
N ASP A 212 3.62 7.28 -18.66
CA ASP A 212 4.30 8.57 -18.67
C ASP A 212 3.63 9.56 -17.71
N VAL A 213 4.45 10.31 -17.00
CA VAL A 213 4.06 11.53 -16.29
C VAL A 213 4.97 12.67 -16.79
N ASP A 214 4.45 13.89 -16.87
CA ASP A 214 5.21 15.01 -17.40
C ASP A 214 6.24 15.52 -16.39
N ARG A 215 5.84 15.54 -15.09
CA ARG A 215 6.68 16.02 -13.99
C ARG A 215 6.42 15.27 -12.70
N ILE A 216 7.47 15.18 -11.89
CA ILE A 216 7.38 14.70 -10.50
C ILE A 216 7.75 15.83 -9.57
N ILE A 217 6.87 16.09 -8.60
CA ILE A 217 7.07 17.06 -7.52
C ILE A 217 7.35 16.28 -6.24
N VAL A 218 8.51 16.49 -5.66
CA VAL A 218 8.88 15.89 -4.37
C VAL A 218 8.64 16.91 -3.26
N ILE A 219 7.82 16.54 -2.28
CA ILE A 219 7.55 17.37 -1.10
C ILE A 219 8.23 16.76 0.12
N GLY A 220 9.14 17.53 0.73
CA GLY A 220 9.82 17.20 1.98
C GLY A 220 9.65 18.31 3.02
N ASP A 221 9.30 17.97 4.25
CA ASP A 221 9.09 18.93 5.37
C ASP A 221 8.25 20.17 5.00
N GLY A 222 7.19 19.98 4.24
CA GLY A 222 6.29 21.07 3.82
C GLY A 222 6.82 21.96 2.70
N LYS A 223 7.92 21.61 2.04
CA LYS A 223 8.54 22.36 0.94
C LYS A 223 8.65 21.50 -0.31
N ILE A 224 8.79 22.14 -1.45
CA ILE A 224 9.16 21.47 -2.70
C ILE A 224 10.66 21.19 -2.63
N ALA A 225 11.04 19.90 -2.53
CA ALA A 225 12.42 19.45 -2.57
C ALA A 225 12.94 19.30 -4.00
N ALA A 226 12.06 18.87 -4.92
CA ALA A 226 12.34 18.83 -6.36
C ALA A 226 11.06 19.01 -7.18
N ASP A 227 11.23 19.54 -8.41
CA ASP A 227 10.20 19.67 -9.43
C ASP A 227 10.87 19.46 -10.78
N MET A 228 10.78 18.24 -11.32
CA MET A 228 11.61 17.78 -12.46
C MET A 228 10.84 16.79 -13.34
N THR A 229 11.36 16.55 -14.54
CA THR A 229 10.95 15.40 -15.35
C THR A 229 11.34 14.09 -14.64
N PRO A 230 10.61 12.99 -14.88
CA PRO A 230 10.96 11.69 -14.28
C PRO A 230 12.39 11.26 -14.55
N ASP A 231 12.84 11.35 -15.82
CA ASP A 231 14.20 10.96 -16.21
C ASP A 231 15.28 11.75 -15.45
N ALA A 232 15.09 13.07 -15.29
CA ALA A 232 16.02 13.90 -14.53
C ALA A 232 16.01 13.54 -13.04
N LEU A 233 14.82 13.39 -12.41
CA LEU A 233 14.71 13.07 -10.99
C LEU A 233 15.38 11.74 -10.64
N LEU A 234 15.17 10.71 -11.45
CA LEU A 234 15.69 9.36 -11.21
C LEU A 234 17.22 9.27 -11.31
N THR A 235 17.90 10.32 -11.80
CA THR A 235 19.38 10.41 -11.78
C THR A 235 19.93 11.05 -10.51
N THR A 236 19.07 11.60 -9.66
CA THR A 236 19.45 12.32 -8.44
C THR A 236 19.34 11.42 -7.21
N SER A 237 19.86 11.90 -6.08
CA SER A 237 19.66 11.26 -4.76
C SER A 237 18.48 11.84 -3.97
N VAL A 238 17.62 12.66 -4.58
CA VAL A 238 16.52 13.34 -3.87
C VAL A 238 15.51 12.36 -3.30
N LEU A 239 15.17 11.30 -4.05
CA LEU A 239 14.23 10.28 -3.56
C LEU A 239 14.75 9.59 -2.30
N GLU A 240 16.02 9.20 -2.30
CA GLU A 240 16.68 8.57 -1.15
C GLU A 240 16.76 9.53 0.05
N ALA A 241 17.17 10.80 -0.18
CA ALA A 241 17.26 11.82 0.84
C ALA A 241 15.91 12.11 1.52
N GLU A 242 14.81 12.04 0.78
CA GLU A 242 13.45 12.22 1.29
C GLU A 242 12.81 10.91 1.76
N GLY A 243 13.54 9.79 1.78
CA GLY A 243 13.02 8.51 2.22
C GLY A 243 11.92 7.94 1.33
N ILE A 244 12.00 8.20 0.02
CA ILE A 244 11.09 7.68 -0.99
C ILE A 244 11.78 6.51 -1.71
N ARG A 245 11.04 5.41 -1.89
CA ARG A 245 11.57 4.24 -2.58
C ARG A 245 11.80 4.54 -4.07
N GLU A 246 13.00 4.26 -4.52
CA GLU A 246 13.31 4.23 -5.95
C GLU A 246 12.76 2.96 -6.62
N PRO A 247 12.52 2.98 -7.94
CA PRO A 247 12.23 1.76 -8.69
C PRO A 247 13.31 0.69 -8.51
N LEU A 248 12.90 -0.58 -8.31
CA LEU A 248 13.82 -1.68 -7.99
C LEU A 248 14.92 -1.88 -9.05
N TYR A 249 14.58 -1.72 -10.33
CA TYR A 249 15.58 -1.85 -11.40
C TYR A 249 16.70 -0.80 -11.32
N LEU A 250 16.41 0.41 -10.81
CA LEU A 250 17.43 1.44 -10.62
C LEU A 250 18.31 1.14 -9.41
N THR A 251 17.72 0.68 -8.31
CA THR A 251 18.49 0.19 -7.15
C THR A 251 19.42 -0.95 -7.56
N ALA A 252 18.94 -1.90 -8.38
CA ALA A 252 19.79 -2.96 -8.92
C ALA A 252 20.92 -2.41 -9.82
N CYS A 253 20.65 -1.41 -10.65
CA CYS A 253 21.68 -0.75 -11.46
C CYS A 253 22.78 -0.11 -10.58
N LYS A 254 22.41 0.54 -9.47
CA LYS A 254 23.37 1.09 -8.51
C LYS A 254 24.28 -0.02 -7.92
N TYR A 255 23.71 -1.16 -7.53
CA TYR A 255 24.46 -2.31 -7.02
C TYR A 255 25.42 -2.92 -8.07
N MET A 256 25.01 -2.90 -9.32
CA MET A 256 25.83 -3.35 -10.46
C MET A 256 26.84 -2.30 -10.94
N ASN A 257 26.92 -1.11 -10.31
CA ASN A 257 27.70 0.03 -10.77
C ASN A 257 27.38 0.43 -12.22
N ILE A 258 26.11 0.35 -12.60
CA ILE A 258 25.58 0.83 -13.88
C ILE A 258 25.13 2.28 -13.67
N PRO A 259 25.68 3.25 -14.42
CA PRO A 259 25.31 4.65 -14.26
C PRO A 259 23.88 4.90 -14.77
N VAL A 260 23.06 5.54 -13.94
CA VAL A 260 21.73 6.02 -14.30
C VAL A 260 21.89 7.47 -14.80
N LEU A 261 21.68 7.69 -16.10
CA LEU A 261 21.85 8.99 -16.76
C LEU A 261 20.55 9.36 -17.47
N GLU A 262 20.22 10.65 -17.54
CA GLU A 262 19.00 11.15 -18.15
C GLU A 262 18.88 10.78 -19.64
N GLU A 263 19.99 10.84 -20.38
CA GLU A 263 20.05 10.47 -21.80
C GLU A 263 19.68 9.01 -22.05
N ARG A 264 19.78 8.15 -21.04
CA ARG A 264 19.45 6.72 -21.09
C ARG A 264 17.98 6.44 -20.83
N LYS A 265 17.15 7.45 -20.56
CA LYS A 265 15.70 7.38 -20.33
C LYS A 265 15.32 6.37 -19.23
N PRO A 266 15.73 6.62 -17.99
CA PRO A 266 15.52 5.68 -16.87
C PRO A 266 14.09 5.60 -16.36
N GLN A 267 13.14 6.39 -16.85
CA GLN A 267 11.74 6.40 -16.38
C GLN A 267 11.07 5.03 -16.50
N HIS A 268 11.31 4.31 -17.60
CA HIS A 268 10.74 2.98 -17.82
C HIS A 268 11.85 1.97 -18.08
N VAL A 269 11.76 0.81 -17.45
CA VAL A 269 12.72 -0.26 -17.64
C VAL A 269 12.78 -0.72 -19.12
N GLU A 270 11.67 -0.66 -19.84
CA GLU A 270 11.58 -1.03 -21.27
C GLU A 270 12.36 -0.09 -22.17
N THR A 271 12.38 1.21 -21.90
CA THR A 271 13.09 2.22 -22.71
C THR A 271 14.48 2.55 -22.19
N PHE A 272 14.81 2.12 -20.98
CA PHE A 272 16.10 2.39 -20.36
C PHE A 272 17.24 1.78 -21.20
N ASP A 273 18.13 2.63 -21.72
CA ASP A 273 19.24 2.20 -22.55
C ASP A 273 20.38 1.61 -21.69
N LEU A 274 20.53 0.30 -21.75
CA LEU A 274 21.56 -0.47 -21.06
C LEU A 274 22.67 -0.94 -22.01
N THR A 275 22.74 -0.42 -23.24
CA THR A 275 23.75 -0.80 -24.23
C THR A 275 25.16 -0.69 -23.66
N GLY A 276 25.92 -1.79 -23.75
CA GLY A 276 27.28 -1.89 -23.24
C GLY A 276 27.39 -2.11 -21.71
N MET A 277 26.28 -2.30 -21.00
CA MET A 277 26.25 -2.55 -19.55
C MET A 277 25.99 -4.01 -19.18
N GLU A 278 25.64 -4.85 -20.16
CA GLU A 278 25.29 -6.27 -19.98
C GLU A 278 26.41 -7.03 -19.26
N GLY A 279 27.67 -6.75 -19.60
CA GLY A 279 28.82 -7.39 -18.96
C GLY A 279 28.98 -7.06 -17.48
N LYS A 280 28.57 -5.85 -17.04
CA LYS A 280 28.56 -5.50 -15.62
C LYS A 280 27.50 -6.27 -14.86
N ALA A 281 26.29 -6.39 -15.42
CA ALA A 281 25.19 -7.14 -14.82
C ALA A 281 25.52 -8.63 -14.70
N GLN A 282 26.06 -9.23 -15.77
CA GLN A 282 26.49 -10.64 -15.77
C GLN A 282 27.61 -10.90 -14.75
N LYS A 283 28.61 -10.02 -14.67
CA LYS A 283 29.70 -10.13 -13.70
C LYS A 283 29.16 -10.06 -12.27
N TRP A 284 28.34 -9.06 -11.95
CA TRP A 284 27.74 -8.91 -10.63
C TRP A 284 26.90 -10.14 -10.23
N TYR A 285 26.12 -10.69 -11.18
CA TYR A 285 25.34 -11.89 -10.94
C TYR A 285 26.21 -13.11 -10.61
N GLN A 286 27.36 -13.26 -11.29
CA GLN A 286 28.28 -14.38 -11.12
C GLN A 286 29.21 -14.28 -9.90
N GLU A 287 29.38 -13.09 -9.31
CA GLU A 287 30.32 -12.87 -8.20
C GLU A 287 30.00 -13.63 -6.90
N ALA A 288 28.76 -14.02 -6.68
CA ALA A 288 28.41 -14.87 -5.55
C ALA A 288 27.29 -15.85 -5.91
N PRO A 289 27.43 -17.11 -5.53
CA PRO A 289 26.39 -18.09 -5.75
C PRO A 289 25.15 -17.74 -4.91
N VAL A 290 23.97 -17.92 -5.50
CA VAL A 290 22.70 -17.79 -4.80
C VAL A 290 22.60 -18.93 -3.79
N GLN A 291 22.42 -18.58 -2.51
CA GLN A 291 22.21 -19.58 -1.47
C GLN A 291 20.71 -19.94 -1.44
N SER A 292 20.38 -21.16 -1.80
CA SER A 292 19.01 -21.68 -1.62
C SER A 292 18.71 -21.82 -0.13
N ARG A 293 17.65 -21.13 0.32
CA ARG A 293 17.14 -21.23 1.68
C ARG A 293 15.96 -22.21 1.72
N HIS A 294 16.26 -23.51 1.75
CA HIS A 294 15.26 -24.46 2.24
C HIS A 294 15.31 -24.46 3.77
N GLN A 295 14.28 -23.94 4.41
CA GLN A 295 14.15 -24.10 5.86
C GLN A 295 13.72 -25.55 6.15
N GLU A 296 14.67 -26.38 6.53
CA GLU A 296 14.39 -27.64 7.23
C GLU A 296 13.99 -27.27 8.66
N GLY A 297 12.75 -27.56 9.07
CA GLY A 297 12.26 -27.20 10.40
C GLY A 297 11.03 -28.00 10.80
N GLU A 298 10.74 -27.97 12.12
CA GLU A 298 9.53 -28.55 12.70
C GLU A 298 8.29 -27.90 12.09
N THR A 299 7.30 -28.69 11.66
CA THR A 299 6.02 -28.20 11.19
C THR A 299 5.22 -27.66 12.38
N LEU A 300 4.91 -26.36 12.34
CA LEU A 300 4.13 -25.68 13.39
C LEU A 300 2.63 -25.76 13.09
N LEU A 301 2.24 -25.42 11.87
CA LEU A 301 0.84 -25.45 11.40
C LEU A 301 0.76 -26.22 10.09
N GLU A 302 -0.26 -27.04 9.93
CA GLU A 302 -0.54 -27.78 8.71
C GLU A 302 -2.04 -27.69 8.40
N LEU A 303 -2.37 -27.30 7.17
CA LEU A 303 -3.72 -27.39 6.61
C LEU A 303 -3.77 -28.59 5.68
N GLN A 304 -4.78 -29.42 5.83
CA GLN A 304 -5.01 -30.64 5.03
C GLN A 304 -6.38 -30.59 4.39
N GLN A 305 -6.42 -30.33 3.08
CA GLN A 305 -7.64 -30.30 2.26
C GLN A 305 -8.76 -29.41 2.82
N VAL A 306 -8.39 -28.26 3.38
CA VAL A 306 -9.33 -27.34 4.03
C VAL A 306 -10.21 -26.69 2.98
N GLY A 307 -11.54 -26.80 3.17
CA GLY A 307 -12.58 -26.14 2.38
C GLY A 307 -13.49 -25.29 3.25
N PHE A 308 -14.01 -24.19 2.65
CA PHE A 308 -14.96 -23.31 3.33
C PHE A 308 -15.85 -22.53 2.35
N GLY A 309 -17.12 -22.33 2.74
CA GLY A 309 -18.09 -21.45 2.08
C GLY A 309 -19.00 -20.79 3.09
N TYR A 310 -19.33 -19.50 2.88
CA TYR A 310 -20.26 -18.77 3.74
C TYR A 310 -21.71 -19.23 3.57
N LEU A 311 -22.06 -19.65 2.36
CA LEU A 311 -23.40 -20.15 2.02
C LEU A 311 -23.29 -21.53 1.36
N PRO A 312 -24.31 -22.38 1.52
CA PRO A 312 -24.37 -23.67 0.83
C PRO A 312 -24.21 -23.49 -0.70
N GLY A 313 -23.23 -24.18 -1.29
CA GLY A 313 -22.94 -24.13 -2.72
C GLY A 313 -22.02 -22.97 -3.17
N GLN A 314 -21.65 -22.06 -2.30
CA GLN A 314 -20.66 -21.01 -2.59
C GLN A 314 -19.35 -21.29 -1.85
N GLN A 315 -18.48 -22.05 -2.46
CA GLN A 315 -17.15 -22.30 -1.90
C GLN A 315 -16.24 -21.09 -2.13
N VAL A 316 -15.61 -20.63 -1.03
CA VAL A 316 -14.62 -19.56 -1.01
C VAL A 316 -13.20 -20.11 -0.96
N LEU A 317 -13.02 -21.24 -0.26
CA LEU A 317 -11.75 -21.97 -0.21
C LEU A 317 -12.00 -23.44 -0.58
N GLN A 318 -11.12 -24.02 -1.40
CA GLN A 318 -11.26 -25.37 -1.93
C GLN A 318 -9.92 -26.10 -1.82
N ASN A 319 -9.90 -27.23 -1.10
CA ASN A 319 -8.75 -28.14 -1.02
C ASN A 319 -7.42 -27.44 -0.66
N ILE A 320 -7.46 -26.52 0.29
CA ILE A 320 -6.28 -25.80 0.75
C ILE A 320 -5.38 -26.73 1.57
N SER A 321 -4.16 -26.94 1.10
CA SER A 321 -3.18 -27.80 1.77
C SER A 321 -1.80 -27.16 1.72
N PHE A 322 -1.21 -26.86 2.88
CA PHE A 322 0.16 -26.39 3.04
C PHE A 322 0.64 -26.56 4.48
N GLN A 323 1.93 -26.40 4.70
CA GLN A 323 2.55 -26.43 6.01
C GLN A 323 3.29 -25.13 6.29
N VAL A 324 3.33 -24.70 7.55
CA VAL A 324 4.15 -23.59 8.04
C VAL A 324 5.19 -24.13 8.99
N LYS A 325 6.45 -23.77 8.78
CA LYS A 325 7.56 -24.21 9.64
C LYS A 325 7.77 -23.23 10.79
N LYS A 326 8.25 -23.74 11.91
CA LYS A 326 8.58 -22.89 13.07
C LYS A 326 9.69 -21.89 12.72
N GLY A 327 9.48 -20.62 13.06
CA GLY A 327 10.43 -19.54 12.78
C GLY A 327 10.42 -19.07 11.31
N GLU A 328 9.52 -19.57 10.47
CA GLU A 328 9.38 -19.15 9.07
C GLU A 328 8.77 -17.75 8.97
N MET A 329 9.21 -16.95 8.00
CA MET A 329 8.52 -15.76 7.53
C MET A 329 7.88 -16.07 6.17
N LEU A 330 6.56 -16.22 6.16
CA LEU A 330 5.75 -16.64 5.02
C LEU A 330 4.81 -15.51 4.59
N SER A 331 4.64 -15.29 3.29
CA SER A 331 3.59 -14.43 2.76
C SER A 331 2.48 -15.23 2.07
N ILE A 332 1.24 -14.74 2.22
CA ILE A 332 0.06 -15.20 1.49
C ILE A 332 -0.36 -14.06 0.56
N VAL A 333 -0.26 -14.30 -0.74
CA VAL A 333 -0.53 -13.29 -1.76
C VAL A 333 -1.62 -13.74 -2.74
N GLY A 334 -2.17 -12.82 -3.50
CA GLY A 334 -3.21 -13.10 -4.51
C GLY A 334 -4.21 -11.96 -4.63
N LYS A 335 -5.09 -12.07 -5.61
CA LYS A 335 -6.10 -11.04 -5.92
C LYS A 335 -7.04 -10.77 -4.73
N ASN A 336 -7.67 -9.59 -4.73
CA ASN A 336 -8.73 -9.29 -3.78
C ASN A 336 -9.90 -10.29 -3.98
N GLY A 337 -10.47 -10.77 -2.87
CA GLY A 337 -11.50 -11.81 -2.90
C GLY A 337 -10.99 -13.25 -3.09
N ALA A 338 -9.67 -13.51 -3.18
CA ALA A 338 -9.13 -14.86 -3.33
C ALA A 338 -9.32 -15.78 -2.12
N GLY A 339 -9.79 -15.26 -0.97
CA GLY A 339 -9.99 -16.03 0.26
C GLY A 339 -8.89 -15.87 1.31
N LYS A 340 -7.95 -14.92 1.14
CA LYS A 340 -6.81 -14.71 2.07
C LYS A 340 -7.29 -14.44 3.51
N SER A 341 -8.19 -13.46 3.70
CA SER A 341 -8.73 -13.12 5.04
C SER A 341 -9.66 -14.21 5.59
N THR A 342 -10.33 -14.95 4.70
CA THR A 342 -11.13 -16.14 5.11
C THR A 342 -10.22 -17.22 5.68
N MET A 343 -9.07 -17.46 5.05
CA MET A 343 -8.09 -18.45 5.51
C MET A 343 -7.51 -18.07 6.87
N SER A 344 -7.13 -16.81 7.09
CA SER A 344 -6.68 -16.35 8.41
C SER A 344 -7.76 -16.47 9.47
N SER A 345 -9.03 -16.18 9.13
CA SER A 345 -10.17 -16.35 10.03
C SER A 345 -10.42 -17.80 10.42
N LEU A 346 -10.20 -18.74 9.51
CA LEU A 346 -10.26 -20.19 9.81
C LEU A 346 -9.13 -20.61 10.75
N ILE A 347 -7.90 -20.19 10.49
CA ILE A 347 -6.74 -20.50 11.34
C ILE A 347 -6.94 -19.94 12.76
N CYS A 348 -7.42 -18.72 12.88
CA CYS A 348 -7.71 -18.08 14.18
C CYS A 348 -8.96 -18.61 14.87
N GLY A 349 -9.81 -19.40 14.19
CA GLY A 349 -11.02 -20.00 14.73
C GLY A 349 -12.24 -19.07 14.76
N PHE A 350 -12.20 -17.94 14.05
CA PHE A 350 -13.38 -17.08 13.86
C PHE A 350 -14.39 -17.74 12.91
N LEU A 351 -13.92 -18.63 12.05
CA LEU A 351 -14.70 -19.46 11.15
C LEU A 351 -14.33 -20.94 11.38
N THR A 352 -15.27 -21.84 11.06
CA THR A 352 -15.05 -23.28 11.14
C THR A 352 -14.99 -23.87 9.73
N PRO A 353 -13.95 -24.65 9.36
CA PRO A 353 -13.89 -25.25 8.04
C PRO A 353 -15.06 -26.20 7.80
N THR A 354 -15.55 -26.23 6.57
CA THR A 354 -16.61 -27.17 6.15
C THR A 354 -16.01 -28.55 5.82
N GLU A 355 -14.73 -28.58 5.40
CA GLU A 355 -14.00 -29.79 5.02
C GLU A 355 -12.53 -29.70 5.46
N GLY A 356 -11.89 -30.84 5.58
CA GLY A 356 -10.47 -30.92 5.89
C GLY A 356 -10.13 -30.72 7.36
N HIS A 357 -8.83 -30.66 7.65
CA HIS A 357 -8.27 -30.54 8.99
C HIS A 357 -7.22 -29.46 9.09
N MET A 358 -7.12 -28.83 10.26
CA MET A 358 -6.02 -27.94 10.63
C MET A 358 -5.30 -28.52 11.83
N ILE A 359 -3.99 -28.73 11.69
CA ILE A 359 -3.14 -29.41 12.67
C ILE A 359 -2.09 -28.42 13.16
N TYR A 360 -1.99 -28.24 14.48
CA TYR A 360 -1.00 -27.40 15.12
C TYR A 360 -0.09 -28.27 16.00
N ARG A 361 1.21 -28.31 15.71
CA ARG A 361 2.17 -29.22 16.39
C ARG A 361 1.67 -30.67 16.49
N GLY A 362 1.10 -31.18 15.42
CA GLY A 362 0.57 -32.55 15.36
C GLY A 362 -0.79 -32.76 16.04
N GLN A 363 -1.41 -31.75 16.60
CA GLN A 363 -2.73 -31.81 17.24
C GLN A 363 -3.81 -31.18 16.34
N ASP A 364 -4.92 -31.87 16.11
CA ASP A 364 -6.04 -31.34 15.35
C ASP A 364 -6.73 -30.20 16.12
N MET A 365 -6.82 -29.03 15.48
CA MET A 365 -7.40 -27.83 16.06
C MET A 365 -8.95 -27.80 16.02
N LYS A 366 -9.60 -28.84 15.52
CA LYS A 366 -11.06 -28.87 15.30
C LYS A 366 -11.87 -28.49 16.53
N ASN A 367 -11.43 -28.94 17.71
CA ASN A 367 -12.12 -28.69 18.98
C ASN A 367 -11.53 -27.53 19.79
N TRP A 368 -10.53 -26.84 19.28
CA TRP A 368 -9.92 -25.72 19.97
C TRP A 368 -10.84 -24.50 19.93
N SER A 369 -11.08 -23.91 21.07
CA SER A 369 -11.77 -22.63 21.20
C SER A 369 -10.91 -21.50 20.64
N ILE A 370 -11.52 -20.35 20.35
CA ILE A 370 -10.80 -19.11 19.97
C ILE A 370 -9.76 -18.73 21.01
N LYS A 371 -10.05 -18.95 22.31
CA LYS A 371 -9.12 -18.68 23.41
C LYS A 371 -7.86 -19.56 23.31
N GLU A 372 -8.02 -20.87 23.15
CA GLU A 372 -6.90 -21.81 23.01
C GLU A 372 -6.04 -21.50 21.78
N ARG A 373 -6.67 -21.15 20.67
CA ARG A 373 -5.95 -20.69 19.46
C ARG A 373 -5.21 -19.38 19.71
N GLY A 374 -5.85 -18.40 20.38
CA GLY A 374 -5.27 -17.11 20.70
C GLY A 374 -4.13 -17.15 21.73
N GLU A 375 -3.91 -18.29 22.41
CA GLU A 375 -2.73 -18.54 23.24
C GLU A 375 -1.50 -18.95 22.40
N LYS A 376 -1.71 -19.42 21.18
CA LYS A 376 -0.67 -19.92 20.27
C LYS A 376 -0.48 -19.04 19.04
N ILE A 377 -1.55 -18.48 18.52
CA ILE A 377 -1.61 -17.74 17.26
C ILE A 377 -2.14 -16.34 17.54
N GLY A 378 -1.30 -15.34 17.36
CA GLY A 378 -1.68 -13.94 17.41
C GLY A 378 -2.20 -13.46 16.05
N PHE A 379 -3.23 -12.62 16.04
CA PHE A 379 -3.76 -12.01 14.83
C PHE A 379 -3.72 -10.48 14.91
N VAL A 380 -3.10 -9.83 13.94
CA VAL A 380 -3.02 -8.38 13.82
C VAL A 380 -3.78 -7.94 12.57
N MET A 381 -4.85 -7.18 12.77
CA MET A 381 -5.72 -6.69 11.68
C MET A 381 -5.04 -5.56 10.89
N GLN A 382 -5.54 -5.31 9.69
CA GLN A 382 -5.08 -4.25 8.79
C GLN A 382 -5.14 -2.89 9.47
N SER A 383 -6.28 -2.49 10.01
CA SER A 383 -6.44 -1.19 10.69
C SER A 383 -6.22 -1.32 12.21
N PRO A 384 -5.26 -0.59 12.79
CA PRO A 384 -5.07 -0.57 14.24
C PRO A 384 -6.26 0.00 14.99
N ASN A 385 -7.04 0.90 14.37
CA ASN A 385 -8.21 1.49 15.02
C ASN A 385 -9.35 0.48 15.27
N GLN A 386 -9.38 -0.64 14.52
CA GLN A 386 -10.33 -1.74 14.75
C GLN A 386 -9.94 -2.65 15.92
N MET A 387 -8.66 -2.64 16.30
CA MET A 387 -8.14 -3.47 17.40
C MET A 387 -8.07 -2.72 18.72
N ILE A 388 -7.69 -1.44 18.68
CA ILE A 388 -7.47 -0.64 19.88
C ILE A 388 -8.79 -0.29 20.55
N SER A 389 -8.93 -0.70 21.80
CA SER A 389 -10.16 -0.53 22.62
C SER A 389 -9.95 0.34 23.86
N LYS A 390 -8.70 0.53 24.30
CA LYS A 390 -8.36 1.32 25.47
C LYS A 390 -7.75 2.67 25.11
N PRO A 391 -8.02 3.73 25.92
CA PRO A 391 -7.48 5.05 25.64
C PRO A 391 -5.98 5.19 25.92
N MET A 392 -5.42 4.34 26.82
CA MET A 392 -4.02 4.41 27.22
C MET A 392 -3.22 3.24 26.68
N ILE A 393 -1.97 3.48 26.28
CA ILE A 393 -1.07 2.47 25.69
C ILE A 393 -0.86 1.28 26.65
N PHE A 394 -0.55 1.55 27.91
CA PHE A 394 -0.31 0.49 28.89
C PHE A 394 -1.54 -0.39 29.07
N ASP A 395 -2.73 0.21 29.18
CA ASP A 395 -3.98 -0.50 29.41
C ASP A 395 -4.38 -1.34 28.19
N GLU A 396 -4.12 -0.85 26.98
CA GLU A 396 -4.36 -1.59 25.74
C GLU A 396 -3.48 -2.83 25.66
N VAL A 397 -2.18 -2.69 25.93
CA VAL A 397 -1.26 -3.83 25.90
C VAL A 397 -1.53 -4.82 27.03
N ALA A 398 -1.93 -4.34 28.21
CA ALA A 398 -2.26 -5.17 29.38
C ALA A 398 -3.58 -5.96 29.20
N LEU A 399 -4.47 -5.52 28.32
CA LEU A 399 -5.86 -6.01 28.26
C LEU A 399 -5.98 -7.53 28.19
N GLY A 400 -5.21 -8.16 27.33
CA GLY A 400 -5.21 -9.62 27.14
C GLY A 400 -4.82 -10.38 28.41
N LEU A 401 -3.86 -9.87 29.18
CA LEU A 401 -3.41 -10.45 30.44
C LEU A 401 -4.43 -10.22 31.56
N VAL A 402 -5.05 -9.04 31.62
CA VAL A 402 -6.12 -8.70 32.59
C VAL A 402 -7.32 -9.63 32.42
N ILE A 403 -7.78 -9.85 31.19
CA ILE A 403 -8.88 -10.77 30.89
C ILE A 403 -8.56 -12.21 31.34
N ARG A 404 -7.29 -12.59 31.31
CA ARG A 404 -6.81 -13.91 31.77
C ARG A 404 -6.53 -13.97 33.26
N GLN A 405 -6.80 -12.88 33.99
CA GLN A 405 -6.61 -12.79 35.45
C GLN A 405 -5.16 -13.05 35.89
N ILE A 406 -4.18 -12.65 35.07
CA ILE A 406 -2.77 -12.69 35.43
C ILE A 406 -2.53 -11.70 36.58
N PRO A 407 -1.63 -12.03 37.56
CA PRO A 407 -1.31 -11.13 38.68
C PRO A 407 -0.76 -9.77 38.19
N GLU A 408 -1.17 -8.68 38.86
CA GLU A 408 -0.81 -7.30 38.44
C GLU A 408 0.70 -7.06 38.34
N ALA A 409 1.48 -7.65 39.27
CA ALA A 409 2.94 -7.54 39.24
C ALA A 409 3.53 -8.16 37.95
N GLU A 410 3.04 -9.32 37.53
CA GLU A 410 3.44 -10.00 36.29
C GLU A 410 2.97 -9.22 35.06
N ILE A 411 1.73 -8.69 35.06
CA ILE A 411 1.22 -7.83 33.97
C ILE A 411 2.17 -6.66 33.77
N LYS A 412 2.53 -5.95 34.85
CA LYS A 412 3.42 -4.79 34.76
C LYS A 412 4.79 -5.14 34.20
N GLU A 413 5.35 -6.27 34.60
CA GLU A 413 6.63 -6.75 34.11
C GLU A 413 6.58 -7.07 32.61
N ARG A 414 5.64 -7.94 32.18
CA ARG A 414 5.48 -8.37 30.80
C ARG A 414 5.15 -7.21 29.86
N VAL A 415 4.22 -6.34 30.25
CA VAL A 415 3.86 -5.15 29.46
C VAL A 415 5.05 -4.23 29.27
N ASN A 416 5.81 -3.93 30.34
CA ASN A 416 6.99 -3.09 30.23
C ASN A 416 8.07 -3.71 29.34
N GLN A 417 8.26 -5.01 29.40
CA GLN A 417 9.21 -5.74 28.58
C GLN A 417 8.83 -5.67 27.10
N VAL A 418 7.57 -5.94 26.77
CA VAL A 418 7.07 -5.89 25.41
C VAL A 418 7.08 -4.46 24.84
N LEU A 419 6.72 -3.47 25.65
CA LEU A 419 6.79 -2.06 25.23
C LEU A 419 8.23 -1.60 24.94
N LYS A 420 9.24 -2.14 25.64
CA LYS A 420 10.65 -1.90 25.31
C LYS A 420 11.00 -2.53 23.95
N ILE A 421 10.61 -3.77 23.72
CA ILE A 421 10.83 -4.48 22.44
C ILE A 421 10.19 -3.69 21.28
N CYS A 422 8.97 -3.15 21.49
CA CYS A 422 8.23 -2.40 20.48
C CYS A 422 8.67 -0.92 20.34
N GLY A 423 9.64 -0.44 21.15
CA GLY A 423 10.09 0.95 21.13
C GLY A 423 9.03 1.96 21.64
N LEU A 424 8.11 1.50 22.50
CA LEU A 424 7.00 2.32 23.02
C LEU A 424 7.11 2.59 24.51
N TYR A 425 8.17 2.14 25.18
CA TYR A 425 8.28 2.19 26.63
C TYR A 425 8.21 3.62 27.21
N GLU A 426 8.84 4.59 26.56
CA GLU A 426 8.82 5.98 27.01
C GLU A 426 7.42 6.61 26.90
N MET A 427 6.61 6.10 25.98
CA MET A 427 5.22 6.55 25.73
C MET A 427 4.17 5.71 26.46
N ARG A 428 4.56 4.76 27.35
CA ARG A 428 3.66 3.80 28.00
C ARG A 428 2.46 4.41 28.73
N ASN A 429 2.62 5.62 29.21
CA ASN A 429 1.59 6.38 29.95
C ASN A 429 0.87 7.41 29.08
N TRP A 430 1.08 7.39 27.75
CA TRP A 430 0.44 8.31 26.83
C TRP A 430 -0.91 7.76 26.36
N PRO A 431 -1.82 8.66 25.97
CA PRO A 431 -3.04 8.25 25.29
C PRO A 431 -2.73 7.76 23.87
N VAL A 432 -3.43 6.72 23.45
CA VAL A 432 -3.26 6.17 22.08
C VAL A 432 -3.61 7.19 21.00
N SER A 433 -4.49 8.13 21.29
CA SER A 433 -4.87 9.21 20.37
C SER A 433 -3.71 10.14 19.97
N ALA A 434 -2.65 10.21 20.80
CA ALA A 434 -1.47 11.02 20.53
C ALA A 434 -0.46 10.34 19.58
N LEU A 435 -0.69 9.07 19.24
CA LEU A 435 0.23 8.28 18.44
C LEU A 435 -0.01 8.45 16.93
N SER A 436 1.08 8.39 16.17
CA SER A 436 1.03 8.21 14.71
C SER A 436 0.43 6.83 14.33
N PHE A 437 0.02 6.67 13.08
CA PHE A 437 -0.53 5.41 12.61
C PHE A 437 0.47 4.24 12.78
N GLY A 438 1.74 4.43 12.44
CA GLY A 438 2.79 3.43 12.62
C GLY A 438 3.03 3.07 14.10
N GLN A 439 2.97 4.06 15.01
CA GLN A 439 3.05 3.81 16.45
C GLN A 439 1.82 3.04 16.96
N LYS A 440 0.61 3.36 16.48
CA LYS A 440 -0.61 2.58 16.77
C LYS A 440 -0.49 1.14 16.30
N LYS A 441 0.09 0.90 15.11
CA LYS A 441 0.36 -0.45 14.61
C LYS A 441 1.31 -1.21 15.53
N ARG A 442 2.37 -0.56 16.05
CA ARG A 442 3.25 -1.16 17.06
C ARG A 442 2.53 -1.46 18.39
N VAL A 443 1.55 -0.63 18.79
CA VAL A 443 0.71 -0.93 19.97
C VAL A 443 -0.11 -2.18 19.74
N THR A 444 -0.75 -2.36 18.57
CA THR A 444 -1.51 -3.58 18.27
C THR A 444 -0.63 -4.82 18.22
N ILE A 445 0.59 -4.71 17.70
CA ILE A 445 1.56 -5.81 17.75
C ILE A 445 1.97 -6.10 19.20
N ALA A 446 2.21 -5.07 20.02
CA ALA A 446 2.55 -5.23 21.44
C ALA A 446 1.42 -5.92 22.23
N SER A 447 0.15 -5.58 21.96
CA SER A 447 -1.03 -6.20 22.61
C SER A 447 -1.16 -7.70 22.30
N ILE A 448 -0.66 -8.12 21.15
CA ILE A 448 -0.59 -9.54 20.78
C ILE A 448 0.69 -10.19 21.35
N LEU A 449 1.83 -9.53 21.19
CA LEU A 449 3.14 -10.06 21.60
C LEU A 449 3.23 -10.32 23.11
N VAL A 450 2.53 -9.53 23.95
CA VAL A 450 2.47 -9.71 25.40
C VAL A 450 1.87 -11.05 25.83
N MET A 451 1.13 -11.69 24.92
CA MET A 451 0.55 -13.03 25.09
C MET A 451 1.54 -14.15 24.78
N GLU A 452 2.74 -13.82 24.27
CA GLU A 452 3.81 -14.77 23.89
C GLU A 452 3.34 -15.83 22.87
N PRO A 453 2.74 -15.41 21.74
CA PRO A 453 2.31 -16.36 20.72
C PRO A 453 3.52 -17.02 20.03
N GLU A 454 3.37 -18.27 19.61
CA GLU A 454 4.37 -18.96 18.81
C GLU A 454 4.33 -18.57 17.33
N MET A 455 3.18 -18.09 16.88
CA MET A 455 2.91 -17.64 15.51
C MET A 455 2.11 -16.34 15.52
N MET A 456 2.43 -15.44 14.61
CA MET A 456 1.66 -14.21 14.36
C MET A 456 1.19 -14.19 12.91
N ILE A 457 -0.09 -13.88 12.72
CA ILE A 457 -0.68 -13.60 11.41
C ILE A 457 -0.92 -12.09 11.35
N LEU A 458 -0.37 -11.44 10.33
CA LEU A 458 -0.53 -10.00 10.12
C LEU A 458 -1.28 -9.78 8.80
N ASP A 459 -2.41 -9.10 8.87
CA ASP A 459 -3.19 -8.72 7.70
C ASP A 459 -2.76 -7.32 7.25
N GLU A 460 -2.18 -7.22 6.05
CA GLU A 460 -1.68 -5.99 5.43
C GLU A 460 -0.87 -5.11 6.40
N PRO A 461 0.30 -5.59 6.91
CA PRO A 461 1.02 -4.90 7.97
C PRO A 461 1.53 -3.52 7.58
N THR A 462 1.73 -3.28 6.28
CA THR A 462 2.33 -2.06 5.72
C THR A 462 1.34 -1.20 4.92
N ALA A 463 0.05 -1.55 4.88
CA ALA A 463 -0.95 -0.81 4.12
C ALA A 463 -1.00 0.67 4.52
N GLY A 464 -1.00 1.57 3.52
CA GLY A 464 -1.05 3.02 3.73
C GLY A 464 0.19 3.62 4.40
N GLN A 465 1.34 2.93 4.37
CA GLN A 465 2.60 3.42 4.91
C GLN A 465 3.52 3.93 3.78
N ASP A 466 4.24 5.02 4.08
CA ASP A 466 5.39 5.41 3.25
C ASP A 466 6.57 4.45 3.44
N TYR A 467 7.58 4.57 2.60
CA TYR A 467 8.73 3.67 2.60
C TYR A 467 9.50 3.65 3.93
N ARG A 468 9.62 4.78 4.62
CA ARG A 468 10.31 4.85 5.89
C ARG A 468 9.56 4.06 6.98
N HIS A 469 8.26 4.33 7.15
CA HIS A 469 7.44 3.62 8.14
C HIS A 469 7.27 2.13 7.77
N TYR A 470 7.14 1.83 6.48
CA TYR A 470 7.17 0.46 5.95
C TYR A 470 8.42 -0.27 6.42
N THR A 471 9.61 0.30 6.17
CA THR A 471 10.89 -0.31 6.54
C THR A 471 11.00 -0.48 8.06
N GLU A 472 10.62 0.53 8.85
CA GLU A 472 10.63 0.46 10.31
C GLU A 472 9.77 -0.69 10.86
N ILE A 473 8.56 -0.90 10.32
CA ILE A 473 7.67 -1.99 10.74
C ILE A 473 8.26 -3.34 10.31
N MET A 474 8.74 -3.46 9.09
CA MET A 474 9.24 -4.73 8.58
C MET A 474 10.56 -5.17 9.23
N GLU A 475 11.49 -4.25 9.47
CA GLU A 475 12.71 -4.54 10.22
C GLU A 475 12.41 -4.90 11.69
N PHE A 476 11.39 -4.27 12.27
CA PHE A 476 10.91 -4.66 13.60
C PHE A 476 10.34 -6.10 13.61
N LEU A 477 9.49 -6.46 12.65
CA LEU A 477 8.94 -7.82 12.53
C LEU A 477 10.04 -8.86 12.29
N LYS A 478 11.02 -8.54 11.46
CA LYS A 478 12.17 -9.38 11.19
C LYS A 478 13.01 -9.65 12.46
N ARG A 479 13.25 -8.62 13.27
CA ARG A 479 13.90 -8.79 14.58
C ARG A 479 13.10 -9.70 15.49
N LEU A 480 11.78 -9.53 15.59
CA LEU A 480 10.92 -10.42 16.38
C LEU A 480 11.02 -11.86 15.91
N ASN A 481 11.04 -12.09 14.60
CA ASN A 481 11.23 -13.44 14.06
C ASN A 481 12.60 -14.02 14.44
N GLN A 482 13.69 -13.26 14.26
CA GLN A 482 15.06 -13.75 14.46
C GLN A 482 15.44 -13.89 15.93
N GLU A 483 15.06 -12.95 16.79
CA GLU A 483 15.46 -12.90 18.19
C GLU A 483 14.51 -13.68 19.12
N ALA A 484 13.21 -13.58 18.86
CA ALA A 484 12.18 -14.25 19.66
C ALA A 484 11.73 -15.60 19.05
N GLY A 485 12.17 -15.95 17.84
CA GLY A 485 11.82 -17.19 17.15
C GLY A 485 10.34 -17.29 16.76
N ILE A 486 9.63 -16.17 16.67
CA ILE A 486 8.20 -16.13 16.34
C ILE A 486 8.01 -16.44 14.85
N THR A 487 7.13 -17.36 14.54
CA THR A 487 6.70 -17.63 13.16
C THR A 487 5.79 -16.51 12.68
N ILE A 488 6.05 -15.96 11.50
CA ILE A 488 5.29 -14.84 10.98
C ILE A 488 4.66 -15.20 9.64
N MET A 489 3.33 -15.11 9.57
CA MET A 489 2.56 -15.21 8.33
C MET A 489 1.98 -13.84 7.99
N MET A 490 2.29 -13.32 6.81
CA MET A 490 1.79 -12.02 6.35
C MET A 490 0.84 -12.21 5.18
N ILE A 491 -0.36 -11.65 5.30
CA ILE A 491 -1.28 -11.52 4.18
C ILE A 491 -0.99 -10.17 3.54
N THR A 492 -0.66 -10.14 2.25
CA THR A 492 -0.33 -8.90 1.58
C THR A 492 -0.57 -8.95 0.08
N HIS A 493 -0.78 -7.77 -0.50
CA HIS A 493 -0.71 -7.53 -1.95
C HIS A 493 0.55 -6.74 -2.34
N ASP A 494 1.42 -6.42 -1.37
CA ASP A 494 2.67 -5.70 -1.60
C ASP A 494 3.77 -6.67 -2.04
N MET A 495 4.12 -6.61 -3.33
CA MET A 495 5.15 -7.47 -3.92
C MET A 495 6.55 -7.15 -3.41
N HIS A 496 6.80 -5.91 -2.99
CA HIS A 496 8.08 -5.52 -2.39
C HIS A 496 8.27 -6.18 -1.02
N LEU A 497 7.20 -6.15 -0.18
CA LEU A 497 7.20 -6.84 1.11
C LEU A 497 7.50 -8.33 0.92
N MET A 498 6.80 -8.97 -0.01
CA MET A 498 7.01 -10.38 -0.32
C MET A 498 8.47 -10.66 -0.72
N LEU A 499 9.03 -9.88 -1.65
CA LEU A 499 10.41 -10.05 -2.12
C LEU A 499 11.45 -9.85 -1.02
N GLU A 500 11.33 -8.77 -0.24
CA GLU A 500 12.39 -8.34 0.66
C GLU A 500 12.41 -9.08 2.00
N TYR A 501 11.22 -9.45 2.51
CA TYR A 501 11.08 -9.90 3.89
C TYR A 501 10.60 -11.33 4.06
N THR A 502 10.09 -11.99 3.02
CA THR A 502 9.69 -13.40 3.15
C THR A 502 10.63 -14.33 2.39
N ASP A 503 10.74 -15.55 2.88
CA ASP A 503 11.58 -16.58 2.25
C ASP A 503 10.74 -17.51 1.36
N ARG A 504 9.41 -17.50 1.58
CA ARG A 504 8.43 -18.31 0.86
C ARG A 504 7.12 -17.56 0.74
N ALA A 505 6.41 -17.77 -0.35
CA ALA A 505 5.09 -17.20 -0.57
C ALA A 505 4.11 -18.26 -1.10
N ILE A 506 2.87 -18.19 -0.63
CA ILE A 506 1.75 -18.98 -1.13
C ILE A 506 0.86 -18.06 -1.95
N VAL A 507 0.62 -18.42 -3.20
CA VAL A 507 -0.24 -17.70 -4.13
C VAL A 507 -1.64 -18.30 -4.08
N LEU A 508 -2.62 -17.50 -3.65
CA LEU A 508 -4.01 -17.88 -3.59
C LEU A 508 -4.81 -17.19 -4.70
N ALA A 509 -5.56 -17.95 -5.49
CA ALA A 509 -6.50 -17.41 -6.46
C ALA A 509 -7.72 -18.33 -6.57
N ASP A 510 -8.90 -17.71 -6.71
CA ASP A 510 -10.18 -18.41 -6.84
C ASP A 510 -10.40 -19.51 -5.78
N GLY A 511 -9.93 -19.24 -4.56
CA GLY A 511 -10.07 -20.18 -3.44
C GLY A 511 -9.13 -21.38 -3.47
N GLN A 512 -8.12 -21.40 -4.32
CA GLN A 512 -7.14 -22.49 -4.45
C GLN A 512 -5.70 -21.97 -4.37
N ILE A 513 -4.78 -22.82 -3.96
CA ILE A 513 -3.35 -22.54 -4.00
C ILE A 513 -2.86 -22.79 -5.43
N LEU A 514 -2.37 -21.75 -6.09
CA LEU A 514 -1.77 -21.83 -7.42
C LEU A 514 -0.27 -22.12 -7.37
N ALA A 515 0.41 -21.61 -6.35
CA ALA A 515 1.84 -21.83 -6.17
C ALA A 515 2.23 -21.71 -4.69
N ASP A 516 3.31 -22.37 -4.34
CA ASP A 516 3.94 -22.38 -3.04
C ASP A 516 5.45 -22.48 -3.28
N ASP A 517 6.14 -21.32 -3.33
CA ASP A 517 7.53 -21.24 -3.78
C ASP A 517 8.21 -19.97 -3.23
N THR A 518 9.47 -19.74 -3.63
CA THR A 518 10.18 -18.50 -3.31
C THR A 518 9.53 -17.29 -3.99
N PRO A 519 9.59 -16.09 -3.37
CA PRO A 519 9.09 -14.86 -3.98
C PRO A 519 9.67 -14.58 -5.37
N ALA A 520 10.97 -14.87 -5.55
CA ALA A 520 11.65 -14.68 -6.84
C ALA A 520 11.06 -15.59 -7.93
N ALA A 521 10.85 -16.89 -7.64
CA ALA A 521 10.23 -17.82 -8.59
C ALA A 521 8.81 -17.42 -8.98
N ILE A 522 8.01 -16.97 -7.99
CA ILE A 522 6.64 -16.52 -8.21
C ILE A 522 6.59 -15.26 -9.10
N LEU A 523 7.36 -14.22 -8.78
CA LEU A 523 7.29 -12.93 -9.48
C LEU A 523 8.05 -12.92 -10.83
N THR A 524 8.76 -13.97 -11.14
CA THR A 524 9.38 -14.19 -12.46
C THR A 524 8.58 -15.14 -13.35
N ASN A 525 7.50 -15.73 -12.84
CA ASN A 525 6.58 -16.58 -13.62
C ASN A 525 5.41 -15.73 -14.13
N GLU A 526 5.45 -15.39 -15.43
CA GLU A 526 4.46 -14.50 -16.05
C GLU A 526 3.05 -15.09 -16.06
N GLU A 527 2.89 -16.38 -16.34
CA GLU A 527 1.58 -17.06 -16.36
C GLU A 527 0.93 -17.05 -14.96
N LEU A 528 1.72 -17.35 -13.93
CA LEU A 528 1.28 -17.33 -12.56
C LEU A 528 0.89 -15.92 -12.11
N ALA A 529 1.72 -14.92 -12.44
CA ALA A 529 1.47 -13.52 -12.11
C ALA A 529 0.15 -13.03 -12.73
N GLN A 530 -0.12 -13.37 -13.97
CA GLN A 530 -1.39 -13.03 -14.66
C GLN A 530 -2.60 -13.71 -13.99
N LYS A 531 -2.53 -15.01 -13.71
CA LYS A 531 -3.64 -15.77 -13.09
C LYS A 531 -3.98 -15.27 -11.68
N ALA A 532 -2.98 -14.84 -10.92
CA ALA A 532 -3.13 -14.40 -9.54
C ALA A 532 -3.31 -12.88 -9.39
N ASN A 533 -3.38 -12.12 -10.49
CA ASN A 533 -3.38 -10.65 -10.49
C ASN A 533 -2.17 -10.04 -9.76
N LEU A 534 -1.02 -10.70 -9.79
CA LEU A 534 0.23 -10.18 -9.28
C LEU A 534 0.92 -9.33 -10.35
N LYS A 535 1.86 -8.48 -9.92
CA LYS A 535 2.71 -7.70 -10.81
C LYS A 535 4.08 -8.39 -10.91
N LYS A 536 4.53 -8.61 -12.13
CA LYS A 536 5.92 -9.00 -12.41
C LYS A 536 6.87 -7.93 -11.89
N THR A 537 7.94 -8.31 -11.24
CA THR A 537 8.94 -7.34 -10.75
C THR A 537 9.71 -6.71 -11.91
N SER A 538 10.04 -5.43 -11.83
CA SER A 538 10.88 -4.74 -12.82
C SER A 538 12.31 -5.30 -12.89
N LEU A 539 12.74 -6.02 -11.87
CA LEU A 539 14.00 -6.79 -11.90
C LEU A 539 13.99 -7.89 -12.96
N TYR A 540 12.82 -8.47 -13.26
CA TYR A 540 12.67 -9.41 -14.36
C TYR A 540 13.03 -8.77 -15.70
N ASP A 541 12.45 -7.62 -15.98
CA ASP A 541 12.65 -6.92 -17.25
C ASP A 541 14.10 -6.44 -17.38
N LEU A 542 14.70 -5.99 -16.26
CA LEU A 542 16.11 -5.65 -16.20
C LEU A 542 17.02 -6.85 -16.51
N ALA A 543 16.75 -8.02 -15.89
CA ALA A 543 17.53 -9.24 -16.12
C ALA A 543 17.50 -9.67 -17.58
N VAL A 544 16.29 -9.69 -18.18
CA VAL A 544 16.10 -10.02 -19.60
C VAL A 544 16.89 -9.06 -20.50
N LYS A 545 16.82 -7.75 -20.24
CA LYS A 545 17.56 -6.73 -21.02
C LYS A 545 19.07 -6.89 -20.89
N CYS A 546 19.55 -7.35 -19.73
CA CYS A 546 20.98 -7.64 -19.50
C CYS A 546 21.41 -9.02 -20.03
N GLY A 547 20.52 -9.77 -20.70
CA GLY A 547 20.83 -11.09 -21.28
C GLY A 547 21.06 -12.18 -20.23
N ILE A 548 20.48 -12.03 -19.01
CA ILE A 548 20.57 -13.01 -17.94
C ILE A 548 19.46 -14.05 -18.14
N THR A 549 19.83 -15.31 -18.36
CA THR A 549 18.89 -16.41 -18.62
C THR A 549 18.23 -16.94 -17.34
N ASP A 550 18.96 -16.98 -16.24
CA ASP A 550 18.42 -17.34 -14.93
C ASP A 550 17.85 -16.10 -14.22
N VAL A 551 16.67 -15.68 -14.63
CA VAL A 551 16.01 -14.47 -14.13
C VAL A 551 15.63 -14.62 -12.65
N SER A 552 15.14 -15.79 -12.23
CA SER A 552 14.79 -16.05 -10.83
C SER A 552 16.03 -15.97 -9.93
N GLY A 553 17.14 -16.57 -10.36
CA GLY A 553 18.40 -16.46 -9.65
C GLY A 553 18.94 -15.02 -9.57
N PHE A 554 18.73 -14.21 -10.60
CA PHE A 554 19.10 -12.79 -10.56
C PHE A 554 18.28 -12.01 -9.52
N VAL A 555 16.97 -12.22 -9.47
CA VAL A 555 16.10 -11.59 -8.48
C VAL A 555 16.48 -12.05 -7.07
N GLU A 556 16.73 -13.33 -6.86
CA GLU A 556 17.19 -13.87 -5.58
C GLU A 556 18.55 -13.26 -5.15
N ARG A 557 19.48 -13.10 -6.09
CA ARG A 557 20.76 -12.43 -5.86
C ARG A 557 20.57 -10.98 -5.41
N PHE A 558 19.66 -10.25 -6.07
CA PHE A 558 19.31 -8.89 -5.67
C PHE A 558 18.79 -8.85 -4.23
N ILE A 559 17.85 -9.72 -3.88
CA ILE A 559 17.29 -9.79 -2.52
C ILE A 559 18.40 -10.05 -1.47
N GLN A 560 19.30 -10.98 -1.75
CA GLN A 560 20.39 -11.31 -0.83
C GLN A 560 21.36 -10.14 -0.66
N TYR A 561 21.66 -9.42 -1.75
CA TYR A 561 22.53 -8.24 -1.72
C TYR A 561 21.87 -7.10 -0.92
N GLU A 562 20.60 -6.78 -1.20
CA GLU A 562 19.81 -5.76 -0.50
C GLU A 562 19.76 -6.03 1.01
N ARG A 563 19.51 -7.29 1.40
CA ARG A 563 19.50 -7.70 2.81
C ARG A 563 20.86 -7.54 3.49
N LYS A 564 21.95 -7.70 2.75
CA LYS A 564 23.31 -7.50 3.25
C LYS A 564 23.59 -6.01 3.45
N GLU A 565 23.36 -5.18 2.44
CA GLU A 565 23.58 -3.72 2.51
C GLU A 565 22.83 -3.11 3.70
N ARG A 566 21.56 -3.48 3.91
CA ARG A 566 20.78 -2.98 5.05
C ARG A 566 21.37 -3.36 6.41
N ARG A 567 21.95 -4.55 6.55
CA ARG A 567 22.65 -4.96 7.77
C ARG A 567 23.92 -4.16 8.01
N ASP A 568 24.67 -3.93 6.96
CA ASP A 568 25.94 -3.21 7.04
C ASP A 568 25.71 -1.73 7.44
N VAL A 569 24.65 -1.08 6.92
CA VAL A 569 24.22 0.26 7.34
C VAL A 569 23.81 0.28 8.82
N GLN A 570 22.97 -0.65 9.27
CA GLN A 570 22.54 -0.71 10.67
C GLN A 570 23.72 -0.90 11.63
N ASN A 571 24.72 -1.71 11.28
CA ASN A 571 25.92 -1.93 12.09
C ASN A 571 26.85 -0.71 12.11
N SER A 572 26.77 0.20 11.15
CA SER A 572 27.58 1.41 11.09
C SER A 572 26.98 2.59 11.90
N GLU A 573 25.69 2.52 12.25
CA GLU A 573 24.99 3.53 13.06
C GLU A 573 25.00 3.21 14.57
N VAL A 574 25.49 2.04 14.98
CA VAL A 574 25.68 1.61 16.37
C VAL A 574 27.14 1.84 16.78
#